data_a648bd4a2a1c9b6807db0bc24f0bc210
#
_entry.id   a648bd4a2a1c9b6807db0bc24f0bc210
#
_cell.length_a   1.000
_cell.length_b   1.000
_cell.length_c   1.000
_cell.angle_alpha   90.00
_cell.angle_beta   90.00
_cell.angle_gamma   90.00
#
_symmetry.space_group_name_H-M   'P 1'
#
loop_
_entity.id
_entity.type
_entity.pdbx_description
1 polymer ?
#
loop_
_entity_poly.entity_id
_entity_poly.type
_entity_poly.pdbx_seq_one_letter_code
_entity_poly.pdbx_strand_id
1 'polypeptide(L)'
;LDVRQALGGRYVSVFRINCLALGWSAESRDHNSNSALEMLARLGMQPRTFDDYLETFPGVLDRLPGLHKVGLKNALAYDRSMNFDTLDIELARSAWGKPSPSPAEKKAFGDVVVDRLCRLAGERDIPFQMHLGTGLIRGSRPLEAAGLIERNPRTRFLLMHLAYPWSTELLGMAFVYRNIWIDLTWSWLLSPGTFPGRLREAIDILPDESRMMLGGDTWHAEEAYGAIGQVRRLIVETLESCVRQGQFRYQDAERLSRKILRDNARAFFRLP
;
A
#
# COMPACT_ATOMS: atom_id res chain seq x y z
N LEU A 1 -21.68 0.34 -16.28
CA LEU A 1 -22.21 1.15 -15.17
C LEU A 1 -21.02 1.87 -14.52
N ASP A 2 -21.07 3.21 -14.47
CA ASP A 2 -20.07 3.96 -13.69
C ASP A 2 -20.37 3.70 -12.19
N VAL A 3 -19.49 2.92 -11.55
CA VAL A 3 -19.61 2.55 -10.13
C VAL A 3 -19.69 3.79 -9.23
N ARG A 4 -19.06 4.91 -9.65
CA ARG A 4 -19.10 6.18 -8.90
C ARG A 4 -20.50 6.77 -8.89
N GLN A 5 -21.19 6.74 -10.03
CA GLN A 5 -22.56 7.24 -10.17
C GLN A 5 -23.54 6.38 -9.37
N ALA A 6 -23.35 5.04 -9.39
CA ALA A 6 -24.17 4.12 -8.64
C ALA A 6 -24.00 4.23 -7.11
N LEU A 7 -22.80 4.56 -6.62
CA LEU A 7 -22.50 4.65 -5.18
C LEU A 7 -22.64 6.06 -4.59
N GLY A 8 -23.04 7.06 -5.39
CA GLY A 8 -23.39 8.39 -4.90
C GLY A 8 -22.33 9.05 -4.01
N GLY A 9 -21.06 9.04 -4.44
CA GLY A 9 -19.95 9.65 -3.69
C GLY A 9 -19.40 8.83 -2.51
N ARG A 10 -19.96 7.65 -2.22
CA ARG A 10 -19.46 6.72 -1.17
C ARG A 10 -18.25 5.91 -1.63
N TYR A 11 -17.77 6.14 -2.85
CA TYR A 11 -16.65 5.43 -3.42
C TYR A 11 -15.47 6.38 -3.64
N VAL A 12 -14.34 6.02 -3.07
CA VAL A 12 -13.02 6.60 -3.35
C VAL A 12 -12.07 5.48 -3.74
N SER A 13 -10.99 5.80 -4.44
CA SER A 13 -10.02 4.80 -4.85
C SER A 13 -8.59 5.29 -4.65
N VAL A 14 -7.64 4.37 -4.74
CA VAL A 14 -6.22 4.69 -4.78
C VAL A 14 -5.69 4.64 -6.21
N PHE A 15 -4.64 5.37 -6.48
CA PHE A 15 -3.98 5.38 -7.77
C PHE A 15 -2.87 4.34 -7.79
N ARG A 16 -2.99 3.31 -8.62
CA ARG A 16 -1.98 2.26 -8.76
C ARG A 16 -0.80 2.74 -9.58
N ILE A 17 0.42 2.64 -9.01
CA ILE A 17 1.65 3.16 -9.61
C ILE A 17 2.47 2.13 -10.38
N ASN A 18 2.04 0.85 -10.44
CA ASN A 18 2.84 -0.24 -11.00
C ASN A 18 3.32 0.05 -12.40
N CYS A 19 2.42 0.47 -13.29
CA CYS A 19 2.80 0.78 -14.67
C CYS A 19 3.85 1.89 -14.74
N LEU A 20 3.81 2.90 -13.85
CA LEU A 20 4.84 3.94 -13.80
C LEU A 20 6.21 3.37 -13.48
N ALA A 21 6.31 2.47 -12.48
CA ALA A 21 7.58 1.85 -12.10
C ALA A 21 8.13 0.87 -13.16
N LEU A 22 7.31 0.47 -14.13
CA LEU A 22 7.66 -0.45 -15.22
C LEU A 22 7.57 0.24 -16.59
N GLY A 23 7.47 1.56 -16.65
CA GLY A 23 7.12 2.33 -17.84
C GLY A 23 8.30 2.77 -18.72
N TRP A 24 9.36 1.97 -18.83
CA TRP A 24 10.57 2.33 -19.59
C TRP A 24 10.37 2.40 -21.11
N SER A 25 9.31 1.80 -21.67
CA SER A 25 9.00 1.85 -23.10
C SER A 25 7.49 1.81 -23.37
N ALA A 26 7.10 2.01 -24.63
CA ALA A 26 5.70 1.96 -25.05
C ALA A 26 5.09 0.55 -24.94
N GLU A 27 5.92 -0.48 -25.02
CA GLU A 27 5.51 -1.89 -24.93
C GLU A 27 5.44 -2.40 -23.49
N SER A 28 6.04 -1.66 -22.55
CA SER A 28 6.07 -2.07 -21.15
C SER A 28 4.68 -2.11 -20.53
N ARG A 29 4.40 -3.18 -19.79
CA ARG A 29 3.11 -3.39 -19.09
C ARG A 29 3.34 -3.92 -17.68
N ASP A 30 2.47 -3.55 -16.75
CA ASP A 30 2.38 -4.21 -15.44
C ASP A 30 1.57 -5.53 -15.55
N HIS A 31 1.51 -6.29 -14.45
CA HIS A 31 0.77 -7.56 -14.41
C HIS A 31 -0.75 -7.43 -14.70
N ASN A 32 -1.30 -6.21 -14.71
CA ASN A 32 -2.68 -5.93 -15.13
C ASN A 32 -2.75 -5.35 -16.55
N SER A 33 -1.68 -5.47 -17.33
CA SER A 33 -1.58 -4.99 -18.72
C SER A 33 -1.70 -3.46 -18.88
N ASN A 34 -1.45 -2.68 -17.81
CA ASN A 34 -1.46 -1.22 -17.91
C ASN A 34 -0.13 -0.69 -18.45
N SER A 35 -0.19 0.32 -19.32
CA SER A 35 0.97 1.07 -19.84
C SER A 35 1.06 2.44 -19.19
N ALA A 36 2.26 2.81 -18.74
CA ALA A 36 2.53 4.15 -18.22
C ALA A 36 2.33 5.22 -19.28
N LEU A 37 2.90 5.02 -20.47
CA LEU A 37 2.87 6.02 -21.54
C LEU A 37 1.45 6.24 -22.08
N GLU A 38 0.65 5.19 -22.19
CA GLU A 38 -0.77 5.32 -22.53
C GLU A 38 -1.56 6.07 -21.46
N MET A 39 -1.29 5.79 -20.19
CA MET A 39 -1.95 6.47 -19.07
C MET A 39 -1.56 7.95 -19.04
N LEU A 40 -0.27 8.28 -19.22
CA LEU A 40 0.21 9.66 -19.27
C LEU A 40 -0.36 10.41 -20.49
N ALA A 41 -0.44 9.76 -21.66
CA ALA A 41 -1.04 10.36 -22.84
C ALA A 41 -2.52 10.74 -22.61
N ARG A 42 -3.30 9.90 -21.92
CA ARG A 42 -4.69 10.23 -21.52
C ARG A 42 -4.78 11.42 -20.57
N LEU A 43 -3.70 11.72 -19.84
CA LEU A 43 -3.58 12.91 -19.00
C LEU A 43 -2.99 14.13 -19.74
N GLY A 44 -2.76 14.00 -21.05
CA GLY A 44 -2.16 15.06 -21.88
C GLY A 44 -0.64 15.20 -21.70
N MET A 45 0.05 14.17 -21.21
CA MET A 45 1.49 14.18 -20.96
C MET A 45 2.19 13.21 -21.91
N GLN A 46 3.26 13.69 -22.57
CA GLN A 46 4.01 12.90 -23.57
C GLN A 46 5.53 13.07 -23.34
N PRO A 47 6.10 12.40 -22.34
CA PRO A 47 7.53 12.49 -22.05
C PRO A 47 8.35 11.90 -23.18
N ARG A 48 9.44 12.58 -23.55
CA ARG A 48 10.37 12.17 -24.62
C ARG A 48 11.65 11.56 -24.06
N THR A 49 12.03 11.98 -22.87
CA THR A 49 13.21 11.51 -22.14
C THR A 49 12.81 10.91 -20.80
N PHE A 50 13.75 10.22 -20.16
CA PHE A 50 13.53 9.74 -18.80
C PHE A 50 13.35 10.90 -17.79
N ASP A 51 14.08 11.99 -18.00
CA ASP A 51 13.94 13.17 -17.13
C ASP A 51 12.55 13.81 -17.31
N ASP A 52 12.08 13.98 -18.56
CA ASP A 52 10.70 14.43 -18.82
C ASP A 52 9.67 13.50 -18.15
N TYR A 53 9.95 12.19 -18.15
CA TYR A 53 9.06 11.20 -17.53
C TYR A 53 8.94 11.43 -16.01
N LEU A 54 10.05 11.64 -15.32
CA LEU A 54 10.06 11.96 -13.89
C LEU A 54 9.35 13.30 -13.60
N GLU A 55 9.46 14.27 -14.50
CA GLU A 55 8.80 15.58 -14.36
C GLU A 55 7.28 15.53 -14.64
N THR A 56 6.73 14.43 -15.16
CA THR A 56 5.28 14.26 -15.24
C THR A 56 4.63 13.98 -13.88
N PHE A 57 5.35 13.39 -12.92
CA PHE A 57 4.77 12.87 -11.67
C PHE A 57 4.11 13.94 -10.79
N PRO A 58 4.69 15.14 -10.58
CA PRO A 58 3.96 16.21 -9.89
C PRO A 58 2.58 16.46 -10.49
N GLY A 59 2.50 16.59 -11.81
CA GLY A 59 1.24 16.81 -12.52
C GLY A 59 0.26 15.63 -12.45
N VAL A 60 0.74 14.39 -12.36
CA VAL A 60 -0.11 13.21 -12.10
C VAL A 60 -0.70 13.29 -10.70
N LEU A 61 0.13 13.59 -9.68
CA LEU A 61 -0.32 13.68 -8.30
C LEU A 61 -1.30 14.82 -8.06
N ASP A 62 -1.10 15.96 -8.70
CA ASP A 62 -1.98 17.12 -8.61
C ASP A 62 -3.38 16.85 -9.19
N ARG A 63 -3.53 15.85 -10.07
CA ARG A 63 -4.82 15.42 -10.64
C ARG A 63 -5.58 14.39 -9.77
N LEU A 64 -4.95 13.79 -8.77
CA LEU A 64 -5.58 12.74 -7.96
C LEU A 64 -6.91 13.16 -7.33
N PRO A 65 -7.06 14.38 -6.74
CA PRO A 65 -8.36 14.80 -6.18
C PRO A 65 -9.46 14.84 -7.23
N GLY A 66 -9.20 15.39 -8.41
CA GLY A 66 -10.16 15.43 -9.54
C GLY A 66 -10.53 14.04 -10.07
N LEU A 67 -9.67 13.04 -9.84
CA LEU A 67 -9.90 11.64 -10.18
C LEU A 67 -10.50 10.84 -9.01
N HIS A 68 -10.88 11.49 -7.90
CA HIS A 68 -11.35 10.86 -6.67
C HIS A 68 -10.38 9.80 -6.12
N LYS A 69 -9.06 10.06 -6.23
CA LYS A 69 -8.00 9.21 -5.69
C LYS A 69 -7.51 9.79 -4.36
N VAL A 70 -7.55 8.97 -3.32
CA VAL A 70 -7.19 9.39 -1.94
C VAL A 70 -5.80 8.94 -1.51
N GLY A 71 -5.07 8.25 -2.36
CA GLY A 71 -3.72 7.76 -2.08
C GLY A 71 -3.11 7.06 -3.27
N LEU A 72 -1.85 6.66 -3.12
CA LEU A 72 -1.11 5.83 -4.08
C LEU A 72 -1.14 4.36 -3.64
N LYS A 73 -1.07 3.45 -4.61
CA LYS A 73 -0.94 2.01 -4.37
C LYS A 73 0.23 1.43 -5.16
N ASN A 74 1.18 0.89 -4.45
CA ASN A 74 2.24 0.04 -4.97
C ASN A 74 1.84 -1.43 -4.79
N ALA A 75 1.65 -2.15 -5.88
CA ALA A 75 1.41 -3.59 -5.92
C ALA A 75 2.50 -4.32 -6.71
N LEU A 76 3.72 -3.77 -6.76
CA LEU A 76 4.86 -4.33 -7.50
C LEU A 76 5.33 -5.69 -6.96
N ALA A 77 4.86 -6.10 -5.77
CA ALA A 77 5.08 -7.45 -5.26
C ALA A 77 4.58 -8.57 -6.20
N TYR A 78 3.74 -8.24 -7.17
CA TYR A 78 3.33 -9.16 -8.25
C TYR A 78 4.23 -9.10 -9.49
N ASP A 79 5.06 -8.05 -9.63
CA ASP A 79 5.87 -7.79 -10.82
C ASP A 79 7.36 -7.99 -10.54
N ARG A 80 7.83 -7.64 -9.32
CA ARG A 80 9.24 -7.62 -8.97
C ARG A 80 9.47 -7.63 -7.44
N SER A 81 10.75 -7.69 -7.02
CA SER A 81 11.14 -7.48 -5.61
C SER A 81 10.77 -6.09 -5.11
N MET A 82 10.41 -6.03 -3.83
CA MET A 82 10.10 -4.79 -3.10
C MET A 82 11.36 -4.08 -2.55
N ASN A 83 12.55 -4.53 -2.94
CA ASN A 83 13.79 -3.81 -2.71
C ASN A 83 13.93 -2.65 -3.70
N PHE A 84 14.11 -1.43 -3.18
CA PHE A 84 14.21 -0.19 -3.95
C PHE A 84 15.52 0.57 -3.66
N ASP A 85 16.63 -0.14 -3.49
CA ASP A 85 17.90 0.45 -3.04
C ASP A 85 18.87 0.78 -4.18
N THR A 86 18.51 0.50 -5.44
CA THR A 86 19.34 0.83 -6.60
C THR A 86 18.95 2.20 -7.17
N LEU A 87 19.42 3.27 -6.55
CA LEU A 87 19.12 4.65 -6.97
C LEU A 87 20.15 5.20 -7.99
N ASP A 88 20.54 4.36 -8.94
CA ASP A 88 21.43 4.75 -10.05
C ASP A 88 20.62 5.39 -11.17
N ILE A 89 20.66 6.73 -11.23
CA ILE A 89 19.89 7.52 -12.20
C ILE A 89 20.36 7.30 -13.64
N GLU A 90 21.67 7.10 -13.87
CA GLU A 90 22.20 6.87 -15.20
C GLU A 90 21.80 5.49 -15.74
N LEU A 91 21.88 4.49 -14.87
CA LEU A 91 21.41 3.15 -15.20
C LEU A 91 19.89 3.13 -15.45
N ALA A 92 19.12 3.86 -14.65
CA ALA A 92 17.66 4.03 -14.86
C ALA A 92 17.38 4.72 -16.20
N ARG A 93 18.12 5.80 -16.53
CA ARG A 93 18.01 6.53 -17.79
C ARG A 93 18.33 5.64 -18.99
N SER A 94 19.29 4.75 -18.86
CA SER A 94 19.68 3.83 -19.94
C SER A 94 18.59 2.80 -20.28
N ALA A 95 17.62 2.57 -19.40
CA ALA A 95 16.47 1.72 -19.69
C ALA A 95 15.44 2.38 -20.63
N TRP A 96 15.37 3.71 -20.63
CA TRP A 96 14.36 4.48 -21.35
C TRP A 96 14.37 4.22 -22.87
N GLY A 97 13.20 3.91 -23.41
CA GLY A 97 13.01 3.62 -24.83
C GLY A 97 13.47 2.24 -25.29
N LYS A 98 14.11 1.43 -24.43
CA LYS A 98 14.55 0.09 -24.80
C LYS A 98 13.38 -0.89 -24.79
N PRO A 99 13.17 -1.68 -25.84
CA PRO A 99 12.17 -2.77 -25.83
C PRO A 99 12.46 -3.83 -24.76
N SER A 100 13.74 -4.10 -24.51
CA SER A 100 14.18 -5.13 -23.56
C SER A 100 15.42 -4.67 -22.79
N PRO A 101 15.26 -3.80 -21.77
CA PRO A 101 16.34 -3.44 -20.86
C PRO A 101 16.85 -4.66 -20.08
N SER A 102 18.12 -4.62 -19.67
CA SER A 102 18.69 -5.64 -18.78
C SER A 102 17.97 -5.67 -17.42
N PRO A 103 18.07 -6.76 -16.64
CA PRO A 103 17.49 -6.82 -15.30
C PRO A 103 17.97 -5.70 -14.37
N ALA A 104 19.24 -5.28 -14.48
CA ALA A 104 19.80 -4.19 -13.68
C ALA A 104 19.20 -2.84 -14.08
N GLU A 105 19.05 -2.55 -15.37
CA GLU A 105 18.41 -1.34 -15.87
C GLU A 105 16.93 -1.25 -15.45
N LYS A 106 16.18 -2.36 -15.58
CA LYS A 106 14.78 -2.46 -15.12
C LYS A 106 14.67 -2.19 -13.62
N LYS A 107 15.60 -2.77 -12.84
CA LYS A 107 15.62 -2.57 -11.40
C LYS A 107 15.88 -1.10 -11.06
N ALA A 108 16.94 -0.50 -11.59
CA ALA A 108 17.29 0.89 -11.36
C ALA A 108 16.16 1.85 -11.77
N PHE A 109 15.53 1.61 -12.95
CA PHE A 109 14.40 2.41 -13.40
C PHE A 109 13.25 2.39 -12.39
N GLY A 110 12.80 1.20 -11.97
CA GLY A 110 11.71 1.06 -11.03
C GLY A 110 12.04 1.64 -9.66
N ASP A 111 13.27 1.46 -9.17
CA ASP A 111 13.72 1.98 -7.87
C ASP A 111 13.70 3.52 -7.85
N VAL A 112 14.26 4.17 -8.87
CA VAL A 112 14.27 5.63 -9.01
C VAL A 112 12.86 6.19 -9.12
N VAL A 113 11.99 5.55 -9.93
CA VAL A 113 10.61 5.98 -10.11
C VAL A 113 9.82 5.88 -8.80
N VAL A 114 9.92 4.75 -8.09
CA VAL A 114 9.18 4.56 -6.83
C VAL A 114 9.70 5.51 -5.75
N ASP A 115 11.00 5.69 -5.61
CA ASP A 115 11.57 6.65 -4.64
C ASP A 115 11.09 8.09 -4.94
N ARG A 116 11.10 8.51 -6.21
CA ARG A 116 10.58 9.83 -6.63
C ARG A 116 9.10 9.99 -6.26
N LEU A 117 8.26 8.99 -6.52
CA LEU A 117 6.83 9.00 -6.17
C LEU A 117 6.60 9.04 -4.66
N CYS A 118 7.38 8.27 -3.88
CA CYS A 118 7.31 8.30 -2.42
C CYS A 118 7.64 9.68 -1.87
N ARG A 119 8.73 10.30 -2.32
CA ARG A 119 9.11 11.65 -1.89
C ARG A 119 8.02 12.67 -2.19
N LEU A 120 7.50 12.68 -3.42
CA LEU A 120 6.42 13.57 -3.83
C LEU A 120 5.13 13.34 -3.04
N ALA A 121 4.83 12.08 -2.70
CA ALA A 121 3.69 11.73 -1.85
C ALA A 121 3.86 12.30 -0.43
N GLY A 122 5.06 12.18 0.15
CA GLY A 122 5.38 12.77 1.46
C GLY A 122 5.30 14.30 1.48
N GLU A 123 5.73 14.97 0.40
CA GLU A 123 5.65 16.43 0.25
C GLU A 123 4.20 16.92 0.17
N ARG A 124 3.28 16.12 -0.37
CA ARG A 124 1.85 16.43 -0.57
C ARG A 124 0.94 15.79 0.49
N ASP A 125 1.52 15.09 1.45
CA ASP A 125 0.80 14.28 2.45
C ASP A 125 -0.24 13.32 1.83
N ILE A 126 0.15 12.66 0.72
CA ILE A 126 -0.63 11.64 0.05
C ILE A 126 -0.28 10.28 0.63
N PRO A 127 -1.25 9.48 1.14
CA PRO A 127 -0.99 8.13 1.64
C PRO A 127 -0.42 7.20 0.56
N PHE A 128 0.51 6.32 0.96
CA PHE A 128 1.18 5.37 0.08
C PHE A 128 0.95 3.94 0.55
N GLN A 129 0.03 3.22 -0.09
CA GLN A 129 -0.19 1.79 0.17
C GLN A 129 0.86 0.93 -0.50
N MET A 130 1.34 -0.10 0.20
CA MET A 130 2.27 -1.10 -0.35
C MET A 130 1.74 -2.51 -0.10
N HIS A 131 1.58 -3.28 -1.17
CA HIS A 131 1.35 -4.72 -1.08
C HIS A 131 2.64 -5.42 -0.66
N LEU A 132 2.61 -6.18 0.43
CA LEU A 132 3.72 -6.98 0.93
C LEU A 132 3.23 -8.39 1.27
N GLY A 133 4.13 -9.34 1.32
CA GLY A 133 3.81 -10.72 1.64
C GLY A 133 3.32 -11.52 0.44
N THR A 134 2.08 -11.99 0.49
CA THR A 134 1.45 -12.78 -0.57
C THR A 134 1.50 -12.10 -1.94
N GLY A 135 2.26 -12.65 -2.84
CA GLY A 135 2.59 -12.16 -4.18
C GLY A 135 3.75 -13.01 -4.69
N LEU A 136 4.76 -12.42 -5.27
CA LEU A 136 6.03 -13.11 -5.48
C LEU A 136 6.73 -13.25 -4.11
N ILE A 137 6.64 -14.44 -3.52
CA ILE A 137 7.17 -14.70 -2.17
C ILE A 137 8.63 -14.24 -2.02
N ARG A 138 9.48 -14.52 -3.02
CA ARG A 138 10.83 -13.98 -3.03
C ARG A 138 10.79 -12.48 -3.32
N GLY A 139 11.28 -11.67 -2.38
CA GLY A 139 11.39 -10.23 -2.53
C GLY A 139 10.16 -9.43 -2.11
N SER A 140 9.15 -10.04 -1.48
CA SER A 140 8.00 -9.33 -0.91
C SER A 140 8.00 -9.24 0.62
N ARG A 141 9.13 -9.55 1.26
CA ARG A 141 9.32 -9.39 2.70
C ARG A 141 9.31 -7.90 3.08
N PRO A 142 8.79 -7.53 4.24
CA PRO A 142 8.77 -6.14 4.70
C PRO A 142 10.14 -5.47 4.71
N LEU A 143 11.19 -6.14 5.17
CA LEU A 143 12.56 -5.62 5.23
C LEU A 143 13.13 -5.27 3.85
N GLU A 144 12.64 -5.85 2.77
CA GLU A 144 13.05 -5.45 1.41
C GLU A 144 12.72 -3.97 1.14
N ALA A 145 11.64 -3.44 1.73
CA ALA A 145 11.23 -2.05 1.57
C ALA A 145 11.85 -1.08 2.60
N ALA A 146 12.67 -1.57 3.54
CA ALA A 146 13.17 -0.76 4.65
C ALA A 146 13.94 0.48 4.16
N GLY A 147 14.87 0.33 3.22
CA GLY A 147 15.62 1.44 2.68
C GLY A 147 14.76 2.53 2.02
N LEU A 148 13.69 2.14 1.31
CA LEU A 148 12.73 3.10 0.76
C LEU A 148 12.00 3.89 1.87
N ILE A 149 11.58 3.20 2.93
CA ILE A 149 10.85 3.79 4.06
C ILE A 149 11.74 4.76 4.84
N GLU A 150 12.98 4.39 5.09
CA GLU A 150 13.98 5.21 5.79
C GLU A 150 14.31 6.50 5.02
N ARG A 151 14.47 6.41 3.71
CA ARG A 151 14.76 7.58 2.86
C ARG A 151 13.57 8.53 2.72
N ASN A 152 12.35 8.05 2.99
CA ASN A 152 11.11 8.83 2.81
C ASN A 152 10.33 9.00 4.13
N PRO A 153 10.92 9.63 5.18
CA PRO A 153 10.31 9.68 6.52
C PRO A 153 9.03 10.52 6.60
N ARG A 154 8.78 11.38 5.61
CA ARG A 154 7.54 12.18 5.54
C ARG A 154 6.39 11.44 4.84
N THR A 155 6.68 10.33 4.15
CA THR A 155 5.67 9.54 3.46
C THR A 155 4.97 8.61 4.45
N ARG A 156 3.63 8.63 4.45
CA ARG A 156 2.82 7.73 5.26
C ARG A 156 2.60 6.42 4.51
N PHE A 157 3.28 5.38 4.95
CA PHE A 157 3.21 4.05 4.34
C PHE A 157 2.16 3.19 5.02
N LEU A 158 1.20 2.66 4.26
CA LEU A 158 0.29 1.61 4.71
C LEU A 158 0.77 0.27 4.15
N LEU A 159 1.34 -0.56 5.02
CA LEU A 159 1.87 -1.87 4.65
C LEU A 159 0.78 -2.93 4.79
N MET A 160 0.40 -3.54 3.67
CA MET A 160 -0.81 -4.36 3.57
C MET A 160 -0.61 -5.81 4.00
N HIS A 161 -1.74 -6.46 4.30
CA HIS A 161 -1.88 -7.90 4.54
C HIS A 161 -1.11 -8.40 5.75
N LEU A 162 -0.79 -7.49 6.70
CA LEU A 162 0.15 -7.77 7.79
C LEU A 162 1.43 -8.47 7.27
N ALA A 163 1.76 -8.19 5.99
CA ALA A 163 2.83 -8.80 5.21
C ALA A 163 2.92 -10.33 5.34
N TYR A 164 1.78 -11.03 5.45
CA TYR A 164 1.75 -12.47 5.65
C TYR A 164 2.63 -13.21 4.61
N PRO A 165 3.54 -14.13 5.03
CA PRO A 165 3.66 -14.75 6.37
C PRO A 165 4.62 -14.02 7.35
N TRP A 166 5.23 -12.89 7.00
CA TRP A 166 6.26 -12.19 7.80
C TRP A 166 5.69 -11.14 8.76
N SER A 167 4.57 -11.46 9.43
CA SER A 167 3.84 -10.50 10.27
C SER A 167 4.68 -9.91 11.41
N THR A 168 5.46 -10.74 12.11
CA THR A 168 6.33 -10.28 13.21
C THR A 168 7.42 -9.33 12.72
N GLU A 169 7.98 -9.57 11.53
CA GLU A 169 8.96 -8.67 10.90
C GLU A 169 8.33 -7.29 10.61
N LEU A 170 7.12 -7.26 10.04
CA LEU A 170 6.39 -6.02 9.81
C LEU A 170 6.09 -5.28 11.12
N LEU A 171 5.66 -5.98 12.16
CA LEU A 171 5.36 -5.37 13.45
C LEU A 171 6.62 -4.75 14.09
N GLY A 172 7.75 -5.44 13.99
CA GLY A 172 9.05 -4.89 14.41
C GLY A 172 9.41 -3.60 13.65
N MET A 173 9.22 -3.57 12.33
CA MET A 173 9.42 -2.36 11.54
C MET A 173 8.46 -1.24 11.95
N ALA A 174 7.19 -1.56 12.16
CA ALA A 174 6.18 -0.57 12.56
C ALA A 174 6.42 0.02 13.96
N PHE A 175 7.10 -0.70 14.84
CA PHE A 175 7.58 -0.18 16.12
C PHE A 175 8.69 0.86 15.93
N VAL A 176 9.66 0.58 15.04
CA VAL A 176 10.83 1.43 14.80
C VAL A 176 10.49 2.65 13.92
N TYR A 177 9.80 2.42 12.80
CA TYR A 177 9.52 3.47 11.81
C TYR A 177 8.16 4.14 12.07
N ARG A 178 8.18 5.42 12.42
CA ARG A 178 6.98 6.20 12.77
C ARG A 178 6.05 6.47 11.60
N ASN A 179 6.51 6.33 10.40
CA ASN A 179 5.79 6.57 9.15
C ASN A 179 5.15 5.30 8.56
N ILE A 180 5.07 4.19 9.33
CA ILE A 180 4.39 2.95 8.96
C ILE A 180 3.03 2.85 9.66
N TRP A 181 2.00 2.55 8.89
CA TRP A 181 0.70 2.03 9.31
C TRP A 181 0.57 0.59 8.83
N ILE A 182 -0.10 -0.25 9.60
CA ILE A 182 -0.33 -1.65 9.24
C ILE A 182 -1.77 -1.87 8.80
N ASP A 183 -1.94 -2.69 7.78
CA ASP A 183 -3.24 -3.17 7.34
C ASP A 183 -3.37 -4.67 7.62
N LEU A 184 -4.43 -5.02 8.34
CA LEU A 184 -4.72 -6.39 8.79
C LEU A 184 -5.45 -7.23 7.73
N THR A 185 -5.75 -6.66 6.56
CA THR A 185 -6.45 -7.34 5.45
C THR A 185 -5.78 -8.67 5.10
N TRP A 186 -6.55 -9.67 4.76
CA TRP A 186 -6.15 -11.05 4.41
C TRP A 186 -5.51 -11.86 5.53
N SER A 187 -4.82 -11.27 6.50
CA SER A 187 -4.16 -12.05 7.57
C SER A 187 -5.15 -12.94 8.34
N TRP A 188 -6.37 -12.43 8.56
CA TRP A 188 -7.48 -13.15 9.18
C TRP A 188 -8.16 -14.17 8.24
N LEU A 189 -8.10 -13.95 6.92
CA LEU A 189 -8.64 -14.88 5.91
C LEU A 189 -7.67 -16.05 5.68
N LEU A 190 -6.38 -15.74 5.51
CA LEU A 190 -5.34 -16.74 5.24
C LEU A 190 -5.06 -17.62 6.45
N SER A 191 -5.14 -17.07 7.64
CA SER A 191 -4.84 -17.80 8.89
C SER A 191 -5.71 -17.32 10.05
N PRO A 192 -7.02 -17.66 10.05
CA PRO A 192 -7.95 -17.22 11.10
C PRO A 192 -7.54 -17.70 12.48
N GLY A 193 -6.92 -18.89 12.59
CA GLY A 193 -6.46 -19.44 13.86
C GLY A 193 -5.28 -18.68 14.48
N THR A 194 -4.42 -18.05 13.69
CA THR A 194 -3.26 -17.27 14.20
C THR A 194 -3.57 -15.77 14.30
N PHE A 195 -4.60 -15.29 13.63
CA PHE A 195 -4.94 -13.87 13.60
C PHE A 195 -5.15 -13.25 14.99
N PRO A 196 -5.86 -13.90 15.97
CA PRO A 196 -6.02 -13.34 17.29
C PRO A 196 -4.69 -13.06 18.00
N GLY A 197 -3.71 -13.95 17.87
CA GLY A 197 -2.36 -13.75 18.40
C GLY A 197 -1.63 -12.59 17.73
N ARG A 198 -1.76 -12.46 16.41
CA ARG A 198 -1.16 -11.35 15.65
C ARG A 198 -1.79 -10.01 15.97
N LEU A 199 -3.11 -9.97 16.16
CA LEU A 199 -3.80 -8.75 16.58
C LEU A 199 -3.33 -8.29 17.96
N ARG A 200 -3.18 -9.22 18.91
CA ARG A 200 -2.64 -8.92 20.25
C ARG A 200 -1.22 -8.37 20.17
N GLU A 201 -0.33 -9.07 19.42
CA GLU A 201 1.04 -8.62 19.20
C GLU A 201 1.09 -7.20 18.61
N ALA A 202 0.20 -6.89 17.64
CA ALA A 202 0.09 -5.56 17.06
C ALA A 202 -0.36 -4.50 18.09
N ILE A 203 -1.30 -4.84 18.95
CA ILE A 203 -1.78 -3.96 20.03
C ILE A 203 -0.66 -3.69 21.05
N ASP A 204 0.10 -4.69 21.38
CA ASP A 204 1.17 -4.59 22.38
C ASP A 204 2.37 -3.78 21.85
N ILE A 205 2.73 -3.94 20.57
CA ILE A 205 3.96 -3.37 20.02
C ILE A 205 3.78 -1.96 19.43
N LEU A 206 2.60 -1.65 18.89
CA LEU A 206 2.38 -0.34 18.27
C LEU A 206 2.26 0.75 19.35
N PRO A 207 2.96 1.90 19.17
CA PRO A 207 2.97 2.96 20.17
C PRO A 207 1.62 3.67 20.35
N ASP A 208 0.72 3.52 19.38
CA ASP A 208 -0.64 4.05 19.46
C ASP A 208 -1.63 3.25 18.60
N GLU A 209 -2.90 3.33 18.97
CA GLU A 209 -4.01 2.60 18.34
C GLU A 209 -4.37 3.11 16.93
N SER A 210 -3.82 4.25 16.49
CA SER A 210 -4.20 4.89 15.21
C SER A 210 -3.51 4.26 14.01
N ARG A 211 -2.49 3.42 14.23
CA ARG A 211 -1.63 2.91 13.17
C ARG A 211 -1.99 1.53 12.65
N MET A 212 -3.16 1.00 13.01
CA MET A 212 -3.67 -0.25 12.45
C MET A 212 -5.06 -0.06 11.85
N MET A 213 -5.33 -0.68 10.72
CA MET A 213 -6.62 -0.63 10.04
C MET A 213 -6.91 -1.93 9.31
N LEU A 214 -8.10 -2.03 8.77
CA LEU A 214 -8.60 -3.24 8.14
C LEU A 214 -9.36 -2.93 6.87
N GLY A 215 -9.24 -3.82 5.88
CA GLY A 215 -10.06 -3.87 4.67
C GLY A 215 -10.50 -5.29 4.34
N GLY A 216 -11.35 -5.46 3.34
CA GLY A 216 -11.77 -6.77 2.83
C GLY A 216 -10.82 -7.31 1.76
N ASP A 217 -10.44 -6.44 0.82
CA ASP A 217 -9.67 -6.78 -0.39
C ASP A 217 -10.24 -8.01 -1.10
N THR A 218 -11.52 -7.90 -1.46
CA THR A 218 -12.34 -8.97 -2.00
C THR A 218 -12.77 -8.67 -3.43
N TRP A 219 -13.10 -9.71 -4.20
CA TRP A 219 -13.47 -9.60 -5.61
C TRP A 219 -14.98 -9.50 -5.85
N HIS A 220 -15.80 -10.07 -4.92
CA HIS A 220 -17.22 -10.18 -5.08
C HIS A 220 -17.98 -9.68 -3.84
N ALA A 221 -19.22 -9.27 -4.02
CA ALA A 221 -20.05 -8.74 -2.93
C ALA A 221 -20.31 -9.77 -1.82
N GLU A 222 -20.56 -11.02 -2.21
CA GLU A 222 -20.77 -12.13 -1.28
C GLU A 222 -19.53 -12.43 -0.44
N GLU A 223 -18.38 -12.40 -1.09
CA GLU A 223 -17.08 -12.54 -0.42
C GLU A 223 -16.86 -11.39 0.55
N ALA A 224 -17.15 -10.14 0.15
CA ALA A 224 -17.04 -8.97 1.02
C ALA A 224 -17.95 -9.10 2.25
N TYR A 225 -19.17 -9.57 2.07
CA TYR A 225 -20.13 -9.79 3.18
C TYR A 225 -19.61 -10.84 4.16
N GLY A 226 -19.20 -12.00 3.65
CA GLY A 226 -18.64 -13.09 4.47
C GLY A 226 -17.35 -12.67 5.19
N ALA A 227 -16.47 -12.01 4.46
CA ALA A 227 -15.21 -11.47 4.95
C ALA A 227 -15.39 -10.51 6.14
N ILE A 228 -16.25 -9.52 5.99
CA ILE A 228 -16.53 -8.54 7.05
C ILE A 228 -17.17 -9.22 8.28
N GLY A 229 -18.09 -10.17 8.06
CA GLY A 229 -18.69 -10.95 9.15
C GLY A 229 -17.67 -11.73 9.95
N GLN A 230 -16.77 -12.44 9.26
CA GLN A 230 -15.73 -13.25 9.90
C GLN A 230 -14.73 -12.39 10.68
N VAL A 231 -14.17 -11.34 10.06
CA VAL A 231 -13.15 -10.53 10.73
C VAL A 231 -13.70 -9.76 11.93
N ARG A 232 -14.92 -9.25 11.85
CA ARG A 232 -15.58 -8.60 12.99
C ARG A 232 -15.68 -9.56 14.17
N ARG A 233 -16.09 -10.80 13.94
CA ARG A 233 -16.15 -11.84 14.99
C ARG A 233 -14.77 -12.08 15.59
N LEU A 234 -13.73 -12.29 14.79
CA LEU A 234 -12.37 -12.54 15.27
C LEU A 234 -11.81 -11.36 16.10
N ILE A 235 -12.09 -10.11 15.69
CA ILE A 235 -11.70 -8.93 16.46
C ILE A 235 -12.42 -8.89 17.80
N VAL A 236 -13.74 -9.08 17.81
CA VAL A 236 -14.55 -9.05 19.03
C VAL A 236 -14.08 -10.15 20.00
N GLU A 237 -13.98 -11.39 19.55
CA GLU A 237 -13.53 -12.52 20.36
C GLU A 237 -12.13 -12.28 20.96
N THR A 238 -11.23 -11.68 20.17
CA THR A 238 -9.87 -11.35 20.64
C THR A 238 -9.91 -10.27 21.73
N LEU A 239 -10.61 -9.17 21.50
CA LEU A 239 -10.68 -8.06 22.45
C LEU A 239 -11.45 -8.44 23.72
N GLU A 240 -12.54 -9.21 23.63
CA GLU A 240 -13.24 -9.77 24.81
C GLU A 240 -12.32 -10.67 25.63
N SER A 241 -11.46 -11.45 24.97
CA SER A 241 -10.47 -12.26 25.68
C SER A 241 -9.48 -11.39 26.45
N CYS A 242 -9.03 -10.26 25.87
CA CYS A 242 -8.17 -9.31 26.56
C CYS A 242 -8.88 -8.66 27.77
N VAL A 243 -10.17 -8.34 27.64
CA VAL A 243 -10.99 -7.83 28.77
C VAL A 243 -11.09 -8.87 29.88
N ARG A 244 -11.43 -10.14 29.55
CA ARG A 244 -11.50 -11.22 30.54
C ARG A 244 -10.18 -11.48 31.27
N GLN A 245 -9.06 -11.21 30.61
CA GLN A 245 -7.71 -11.34 31.18
C GLN A 245 -7.26 -10.09 31.95
N GLY A 246 -8.10 -9.06 32.05
CA GLY A 246 -7.78 -7.82 32.76
C GLY A 246 -6.80 -6.90 32.03
N GLN A 247 -6.51 -7.13 30.74
CA GLN A 247 -5.60 -6.30 29.94
C GLN A 247 -6.26 -4.98 29.53
N PHE A 248 -7.57 -5.01 29.26
CA PHE A 248 -8.38 -3.85 28.84
C PHE A 248 -9.64 -3.76 29.70
N ARG A 249 -10.14 -2.53 29.82
CA ARG A 249 -11.53 -2.29 30.22
C ARG A 249 -12.44 -2.49 29.00
N TYR A 250 -13.70 -2.80 29.21
CA TYR A 250 -14.67 -2.99 28.12
C TYR A 250 -14.74 -1.78 27.17
N GLN A 251 -14.74 -0.58 27.73
CA GLN A 251 -14.75 0.68 26.94
C GLN A 251 -13.51 0.86 26.06
N ASP A 252 -12.35 0.39 26.50
CA ASP A 252 -11.11 0.43 25.70
C ASP A 252 -11.19 -0.53 24.53
N ALA A 253 -11.72 -1.75 24.74
CA ALA A 253 -11.96 -2.73 23.68
C ALA A 253 -12.97 -2.24 22.63
N GLU A 254 -14.06 -1.62 23.07
CA GLU A 254 -15.06 -1.02 22.18
C GLU A 254 -14.45 0.12 21.33
N ARG A 255 -13.69 1.02 21.96
CA ARG A 255 -12.99 2.11 21.26
C ARG A 255 -12.00 1.55 20.23
N LEU A 256 -11.19 0.57 20.60
CA LEU A 256 -10.19 -0.03 19.73
C LEU A 256 -10.83 -0.75 18.53
N SER A 257 -11.91 -1.51 18.76
CA SER A 257 -12.62 -2.18 17.67
C SER A 257 -13.14 -1.19 16.63
N ARG A 258 -13.73 -0.07 17.06
CA ARG A 258 -14.22 0.99 16.17
C ARG A 258 -13.07 1.66 15.41
N LYS A 259 -11.94 1.92 16.07
CA LYS A 259 -10.74 2.47 15.43
C LYS A 259 -10.23 1.55 14.32
N ILE A 260 -10.03 0.27 14.60
CA ILE A 260 -9.53 -0.71 13.62
C ILE A 260 -10.48 -0.86 12.43
N LEU A 261 -11.78 -0.96 12.69
CA LEU A 261 -12.79 -1.25 11.68
C LEU A 261 -13.17 -0.04 10.82
N ARG A 262 -12.89 1.20 11.26
CA ARG A 262 -13.39 2.40 10.58
C ARG A 262 -12.53 3.63 10.76
N ASP A 263 -12.33 4.08 12.01
CA ASP A 263 -11.91 5.47 12.27
C ASP A 263 -10.47 5.72 11.82
N ASN A 264 -9.58 4.74 11.96
CA ASN A 264 -8.18 4.86 11.53
C ASN A 264 -8.06 4.97 10.01
N ALA A 265 -8.82 4.18 9.25
CA ALA A 265 -8.83 4.26 7.79
C ALA A 265 -9.37 5.63 7.32
N ARG A 266 -10.46 6.13 7.95
CA ARG A 266 -10.98 7.47 7.66
C ARG A 266 -9.96 8.56 7.91
N ALA A 267 -9.28 8.52 9.06
CA ALA A 267 -8.24 9.49 9.40
C ALA A 267 -7.03 9.38 8.46
N PHE A 268 -6.56 8.17 8.17
CA PHE A 268 -5.40 7.94 7.32
C PHE A 268 -5.60 8.44 5.89
N PHE A 269 -6.77 8.17 5.31
CA PHE A 269 -7.13 8.60 3.94
C PHE A 269 -7.87 9.94 3.90
N ARG A 270 -8.08 10.61 5.05
CA ARG A 270 -8.84 11.87 5.15
C ARG A 270 -10.23 11.79 4.54
N LEU A 271 -10.93 10.70 4.82
CA LEU A 271 -12.30 10.50 4.34
C LEU A 271 -13.29 11.28 5.21
N PRO A 272 -14.38 11.80 4.62
CA PRO A 272 -15.40 12.54 5.34
C PRO A 272 -16.17 11.70 6.37
#